data_d213ed9dd33cbc12bc780737c43ccf64
#
_entry.id   d213ed9dd33cbc12bc780737c43ccf64
#
_cell.length_a   1.000
_cell.length_b   1.000
_cell.length_c   1.000
_cell.angle_alpha   90.00
_cell.angle_beta   90.00
_cell.angle_gamma   90.00
#
_symmetry.space_group_name_H-M   'P 1'
#
loop_
_entity.id
_entity.type
_entity.pdbx_description
1 polymer ?
#
loop_
_entity_poly.entity_id
_entity_poly.type
_entity_poly.pdbx_seq_one_letter_code
_entity_poly.pdbx_strand_id
1 'polypeptide(L)'
;GILTVAVAIIAAAVYFFLVPSHASVSSISGLGIVLSNFVPLPLSAITMILNVVLLLIGFVTCGKEFGIKTVYTSIMLPLFLGLFEVVFPKAGSMTDSQELDVLCYILVVSVGLSILFNRNASSGGLDIVAKIMNKYLHIELGRAMSLSGMCVALSAALVYDKKTVVLSVLGTYFNGIILDHFIFDQNRKRRVCIITGKEEELRQFIIQDLHSGATVYEAIGAYNLEKHNEIITIVDKSEYQKLMKFINEIDPKAFITVYNVSGMRYQPKHKSSI
;
A
#
# COMPACT_ATOMS: atom_id res chain seq x y z
N GLY A 1 12.52 12.32 1.58
CA GLY A 1 13.03 11.09 0.98
C GLY A 1 11.95 10.14 0.47
N ILE A 2 11.51 9.16 1.27
CA ILE A 2 10.61 8.07 0.80
C ILE A 2 9.25 8.60 0.33
N LEU A 3 8.64 9.54 1.05
CA LEU A 3 7.36 10.15 0.64
C LEU A 3 7.49 10.88 -0.69
N THR A 4 8.59 11.57 -0.92
CA THR A 4 8.86 12.28 -2.18
C THR A 4 8.94 11.30 -3.36
N VAL A 5 9.64 10.17 -3.17
CA VAL A 5 9.72 9.10 -4.20
C VAL A 5 8.34 8.50 -4.47
N ALA A 6 7.56 8.22 -3.43
CA ALA A 6 6.21 7.68 -3.59
C ALA A 6 5.30 8.64 -4.37
N VAL A 7 5.36 9.95 -4.06
CA VAL A 7 4.59 10.97 -4.78
C VAL A 7 5.06 11.11 -6.23
N ALA A 8 6.36 11.01 -6.49
CA ALA A 8 6.89 11.03 -7.87
C ALA A 8 6.38 9.83 -8.70
N ILE A 9 6.29 8.64 -8.09
CA ILE A 9 5.70 7.45 -8.73
C ILE A 9 4.22 7.69 -9.03
N ILE A 10 3.46 8.24 -8.08
CA ILE A 10 2.04 8.54 -8.28
C ILE A 10 1.86 9.60 -9.37
N ALA A 11 2.66 10.67 -9.35
CA ALA A 11 2.61 11.71 -10.37
C ALA A 11 2.92 11.16 -11.76
N ALA A 12 3.91 10.27 -11.88
CA ALA A 12 4.24 9.60 -13.13
C ALA A 12 3.07 8.71 -13.62
N ALA A 13 2.45 7.94 -12.73
CA ALA A 13 1.28 7.13 -13.06
C ALA A 13 0.12 7.99 -13.57
N VAL A 14 -0.15 9.11 -12.90
CA VAL A 14 -1.20 10.05 -13.31
C VAL A 14 -0.87 10.70 -14.65
N TYR A 15 0.33 11.23 -14.81
CA TYR A 15 0.71 12.00 -15.99
C TYR A 15 0.78 11.15 -17.27
N PHE A 16 1.46 9.99 -17.20
CA PHE A 16 1.73 9.16 -18.38
C PHE A 16 0.59 8.19 -18.73
N PHE A 17 -0.27 7.86 -17.78
CA PHE A 17 -1.30 6.83 -18.01
C PHE A 17 -2.72 7.33 -17.71
N LEU A 18 -2.98 7.95 -16.56
CA LEU A 18 -4.35 8.34 -16.23
C LEU A 18 -4.85 9.49 -17.09
N VAL A 19 -4.05 10.55 -17.27
CA VAL A 19 -4.45 11.73 -18.05
C VAL A 19 -4.77 11.35 -19.49
N PRO A 20 -3.93 10.58 -20.21
CA PRO A 20 -4.24 10.16 -21.57
C PRO A 20 -5.45 9.23 -21.68
N SER A 21 -5.73 8.40 -20.66
CA SER A 21 -6.87 7.47 -20.67
C SER A 21 -8.23 8.14 -20.55
N HIS A 22 -8.30 9.40 -20.11
CA HIS A 22 -9.53 10.11 -19.76
C HIS A 22 -10.46 9.36 -18.78
N ALA A 23 -9.96 8.32 -18.11
CA ALA A 23 -10.72 7.55 -17.14
C ALA A 23 -10.70 8.22 -15.75
N SER A 24 -11.76 8.01 -14.97
CA SER A 24 -11.90 8.56 -13.62
C SER A 24 -11.71 7.47 -12.57
N VAL A 25 -10.50 6.90 -12.53
CA VAL A 25 -10.17 5.82 -11.59
C VAL A 25 -9.82 6.41 -10.22
N SER A 26 -10.65 6.16 -9.21
CA SER A 26 -10.44 6.58 -7.81
C SER A 26 -10.06 8.06 -7.66
N SER A 27 -10.62 8.94 -8.51
CA SER A 27 -10.22 10.34 -8.61
C SER A 27 -11.25 11.28 -8.02
N ILE A 28 -10.80 12.20 -7.15
CA ILE A 28 -11.63 13.29 -6.65
C ILE A 28 -12.00 14.27 -7.78
N SER A 29 -11.18 14.37 -8.81
CA SER A 29 -11.49 15.19 -9.99
C SER A 29 -12.73 14.67 -10.73
N GLY A 30 -12.97 13.36 -10.73
CA GLY A 30 -14.20 12.78 -11.26
C GLY A 30 -15.45 13.29 -10.54
N LEU A 31 -15.40 13.35 -9.21
CA LEU A 31 -16.48 13.96 -8.42
C LEU A 31 -16.60 15.47 -8.72
N GLY A 32 -15.48 16.16 -8.87
CA GLY A 32 -15.45 17.58 -9.23
C GLY A 32 -16.13 17.86 -10.57
N ILE A 33 -15.91 17.01 -11.57
CA ILE A 33 -16.57 17.13 -12.90
C ILE A 33 -18.09 16.95 -12.78
N VAL A 34 -18.53 15.95 -12.02
CA VAL A 34 -19.98 15.75 -11.79
C VAL A 34 -20.57 16.99 -11.12
N LEU A 35 -19.94 17.52 -10.07
CA LEU A 35 -20.42 18.68 -9.33
C LEU A 35 -20.40 19.96 -10.16
N SER A 36 -19.43 20.14 -11.08
CA SER A 36 -19.35 21.33 -11.95
C SER A 36 -20.54 21.48 -12.90
N ASN A 37 -21.30 20.39 -13.13
CA ASN A 37 -22.54 20.44 -13.91
C ASN A 37 -23.73 21.00 -13.11
N PHE A 38 -23.63 20.99 -11.80
CA PHE A 38 -24.71 21.43 -10.89
C PHE A 38 -24.40 22.75 -10.18
N VAL A 39 -23.11 23.13 -10.07
CA VAL A 39 -22.65 24.31 -9.35
C VAL A 39 -21.92 25.22 -10.32
N PRO A 40 -22.24 26.53 -10.40
CA PRO A 40 -21.62 27.47 -11.32
C PRO A 40 -20.22 27.93 -10.85
N LEU A 41 -19.34 26.94 -10.59
CA LEU A 41 -17.95 27.16 -10.21
C LEU A 41 -17.03 26.39 -11.18
N PRO A 42 -15.83 26.92 -11.48
CA PRO A 42 -14.87 26.21 -12.30
C PRO A 42 -14.40 24.91 -11.61
N LEU A 43 -14.14 23.88 -12.41
CA LEU A 43 -13.71 22.56 -11.94
C LEU A 43 -12.53 22.64 -10.95
N SER A 44 -11.55 23.50 -11.24
CA SER A 44 -10.39 23.71 -10.38
C SER A 44 -10.75 24.21 -8.98
N ALA A 45 -11.73 25.10 -8.87
CA ALA A 45 -12.19 25.60 -7.57
C ALA A 45 -12.93 24.50 -6.80
N ILE A 46 -13.79 23.72 -7.46
CA ILE A 46 -14.53 22.61 -6.83
C ILE A 46 -13.55 21.55 -6.31
N THR A 47 -12.61 21.11 -7.14
CA THR A 47 -11.63 20.10 -6.75
C THR A 47 -10.71 20.58 -5.63
N MET A 48 -10.32 21.85 -5.65
CA MET A 48 -9.54 22.48 -4.57
C MET A 48 -10.32 22.51 -3.24
N ILE A 49 -11.58 22.93 -3.28
CA ILE A 49 -12.45 22.95 -2.08
C ILE A 49 -12.60 21.53 -1.52
N LEU A 50 -12.92 20.55 -2.37
CA LEU A 50 -13.05 19.16 -1.95
C LEU A 50 -11.76 18.62 -1.30
N ASN A 51 -10.61 18.88 -1.91
CA ASN A 51 -9.32 18.45 -1.36
C ASN A 51 -9.03 19.12 -0.01
N VAL A 52 -9.26 20.43 0.12
CA VAL A 52 -9.05 21.14 1.40
C VAL A 52 -9.99 20.60 2.49
N VAL A 53 -11.27 20.41 2.17
CA VAL A 53 -12.25 19.83 3.12
C VAL A 53 -11.83 18.42 3.56
N LEU A 54 -11.47 17.57 2.62
CA LEU A 54 -11.01 16.21 2.95
C LEU A 54 -9.72 16.22 3.77
N LEU A 55 -8.79 17.12 3.45
CA LEU A 55 -7.56 17.27 4.22
C LEU A 55 -7.82 17.69 5.66
N LEU A 56 -8.73 18.66 5.88
CA LEU A 56 -9.13 19.08 7.22
C LEU A 56 -9.81 17.95 7.99
N ILE A 57 -10.73 17.22 7.34
CA ILE A 57 -11.37 16.05 7.95
C ILE A 57 -10.32 14.98 8.29
N GLY A 58 -9.40 14.68 7.37
CA GLY A 58 -8.32 13.71 7.59
C GLY A 58 -7.40 14.12 8.73
N PHE A 59 -7.08 15.41 8.85
CA PHE A 59 -6.27 15.94 9.94
C PHE A 59 -6.92 15.73 11.30
N VAL A 60 -8.22 16.02 11.42
CA VAL A 60 -8.99 15.86 12.66
C VAL A 60 -9.18 14.38 13.00
N THR A 61 -9.52 13.55 12.00
CA THR A 61 -9.91 12.16 12.20
C THR A 61 -8.74 11.20 12.30
N CYS A 62 -7.71 11.36 11.47
CA CYS A 62 -6.56 10.45 11.41
C CYS A 62 -5.34 10.94 12.24
N GLY A 63 -5.39 12.17 12.74
CA GLY A 63 -4.39 12.73 13.65
C GLY A 63 -3.33 13.58 12.95
N LYS A 64 -2.55 14.30 13.78
CA LYS A 64 -1.58 15.32 13.32
C LYS A 64 -0.48 14.76 12.42
N GLU A 65 0.04 13.60 12.75
CA GLU A 65 1.12 12.98 11.95
C GLU A 65 0.67 12.66 10.52
N PHE A 66 -0.50 12.05 10.38
CA PHE A 66 -1.12 11.79 9.08
C PHE A 66 -1.38 13.09 8.32
N GLY A 67 -1.98 14.09 8.99
CA GLY A 67 -2.31 15.37 8.38
C GLY A 67 -1.09 16.10 7.83
N ILE A 68 -0.01 16.25 8.62
CA ILE A 68 1.21 16.95 8.19
C ILE A 68 1.87 16.25 6.99
N LYS A 69 1.97 14.92 7.02
CA LYS A 69 2.52 14.15 5.90
C LYS A 69 1.67 14.28 4.64
N THR A 70 0.33 14.29 4.81
CA THR A 70 -0.61 14.41 3.70
C THR A 70 -0.61 15.81 3.11
N VAL A 71 -0.48 16.88 3.92
CA VAL A 71 -0.26 18.24 3.40
C VAL A 71 0.99 18.30 2.53
N TYR A 72 2.10 17.74 3.01
CA TYR A 72 3.35 17.68 2.24
C TYR A 72 3.16 16.97 0.89
N THR A 73 2.57 15.79 0.89
CA THR A 73 2.36 15.00 -0.34
C THR A 73 1.37 15.66 -1.29
N SER A 74 0.31 16.29 -0.79
CA SER A 74 -0.69 17.02 -1.58
C SER A 74 -0.12 18.26 -2.28
N ILE A 75 0.92 18.88 -1.72
CA ILE A 75 1.65 20.00 -2.37
C ILE A 75 2.66 19.45 -3.39
N MET A 76 3.35 18.36 -3.05
CA MET A 76 4.38 17.78 -3.93
C MET A 76 3.80 17.16 -5.19
N LEU A 77 2.59 16.61 -5.14
CA LEU A 77 1.95 15.96 -6.29
C LEU A 77 1.75 16.91 -7.47
N PRO A 78 1.10 18.06 -7.32
CA PRO A 78 0.99 19.04 -8.42
C PRO A 78 2.34 19.57 -8.91
N LEU A 79 3.34 19.70 -8.02
CA LEU A 79 4.68 20.14 -8.41
C LEU A 79 5.35 19.14 -9.35
N PHE A 80 5.25 17.83 -9.06
CA PHE A 80 5.76 16.79 -9.96
C PHE A 80 4.97 16.71 -11.26
N LEU A 81 3.65 16.88 -11.22
CA LEU A 81 2.85 16.92 -12.43
C LEU A 81 3.26 18.09 -13.32
N GLY A 82 3.41 19.30 -12.77
CA GLY A 82 3.90 20.48 -13.51
C GLY A 82 5.32 20.29 -14.05
N LEU A 83 6.20 19.60 -13.29
CA LEU A 83 7.53 19.26 -13.77
C LEU A 83 7.45 18.32 -15.00
N PHE A 84 6.60 17.29 -14.96
CA PHE A 84 6.43 16.38 -16.09
C PHE A 84 5.81 17.08 -17.31
N GLU A 85 4.88 18.01 -17.12
CA GLU A 85 4.32 18.84 -18.21
C GLU A 85 5.40 19.66 -18.92
N VAL A 86 6.36 20.22 -18.16
CA VAL A 86 7.47 21.00 -18.74
C VAL A 86 8.50 20.11 -19.42
N VAL A 87 8.83 18.96 -18.82
CA VAL A 87 9.88 18.06 -19.34
C VAL A 87 9.36 17.22 -20.52
N PHE A 88 8.08 16.83 -20.50
CA PHE A 88 7.44 15.99 -21.51
C PHE A 88 6.18 16.63 -22.10
N PRO A 89 6.25 17.81 -22.73
CA PRO A 89 5.07 18.59 -23.11
C PRO A 89 4.15 17.93 -24.16
N LYS A 90 4.59 16.84 -24.78
CA LYS A 90 3.84 16.09 -25.81
C LYS A 90 3.58 14.63 -25.40
N ALA A 91 3.65 14.30 -24.13
CA ALA A 91 3.33 12.95 -23.68
C ALA A 91 1.82 12.68 -23.89
N GLY A 92 1.51 11.96 -24.95
CA GLY A 92 0.21 11.34 -25.18
C GLY A 92 0.14 9.95 -24.52
N SER A 93 -0.85 9.14 -24.89
CA SER A 93 -0.92 7.74 -24.47
C SER A 93 0.38 7.01 -24.82
N MET A 94 0.96 6.32 -23.86
CA MET A 94 2.18 5.51 -24.08
C MET A 94 1.86 4.14 -24.70
N THR A 95 0.61 3.70 -24.61
CA THR A 95 0.18 2.37 -25.05
C THR A 95 -0.75 2.42 -26.26
N ASP A 96 -1.18 3.60 -26.68
CA ASP A 96 -2.19 3.85 -27.73
C ASP A 96 -3.54 3.13 -27.46
N SER A 97 -3.75 2.64 -26.22
CA SER A 97 -4.97 1.97 -25.80
C SER A 97 -5.42 2.49 -24.42
N GLN A 98 -6.65 2.97 -24.36
CA GLN A 98 -7.26 3.47 -23.13
C GLN A 98 -7.25 2.40 -22.02
N GLU A 99 -7.54 1.16 -22.37
CA GLU A 99 -7.61 0.02 -21.46
C GLU A 99 -6.24 -0.32 -20.87
N LEU A 100 -5.20 -0.32 -21.70
CA LEU A 100 -3.83 -0.59 -21.27
C LEU A 100 -3.28 0.55 -20.41
N ASP A 101 -3.58 1.80 -20.77
CA ASP A 101 -3.21 2.94 -19.95
C ASP A 101 -3.82 2.85 -18.54
N VAL A 102 -5.11 2.47 -18.42
CA VAL A 102 -5.75 2.26 -17.13
C VAL A 102 -5.08 1.12 -16.34
N LEU A 103 -4.74 0.01 -16.99
CA LEU A 103 -4.04 -1.10 -16.31
C LEU A 103 -2.66 -0.68 -15.82
N CYS A 104 -1.87 0.00 -16.65
CA CYS A 104 -0.56 0.53 -16.25
C CYS A 104 -0.69 1.53 -15.10
N TYR A 105 -1.68 2.44 -15.17
CA TYR A 105 -1.97 3.37 -14.09
C TYR A 105 -2.21 2.63 -12.77
N ILE A 106 -3.11 1.65 -12.76
CA ILE A 106 -3.48 0.90 -11.56
C ILE A 106 -2.24 0.25 -10.92
N LEU A 107 -1.41 -0.41 -11.72
CA LEU A 107 -0.20 -1.07 -11.22
C LEU A 107 0.78 -0.06 -10.62
N VAL A 108 1.10 1.00 -11.33
CA VAL A 108 2.12 1.98 -10.89
C VAL A 108 1.62 2.81 -9.71
N VAL A 109 0.37 3.29 -9.76
CA VAL A 109 -0.20 4.11 -8.67
C VAL A 109 -0.34 3.31 -7.38
N SER A 110 -0.69 2.02 -7.46
CA SER A 110 -0.81 1.16 -6.28
C SER A 110 0.52 0.98 -5.54
N VAL A 111 1.65 0.94 -6.25
CA VAL A 111 2.98 0.95 -5.62
C VAL A 111 3.19 2.23 -4.83
N GLY A 112 2.96 3.39 -5.44
CA GLY A 112 3.12 4.69 -4.77
C GLY A 112 2.20 4.85 -3.56
N LEU A 113 0.91 4.52 -3.72
CA LEU A 113 -0.08 4.60 -2.64
C LEU A 113 0.23 3.63 -1.50
N SER A 114 0.69 2.41 -1.79
CA SER A 114 1.07 1.45 -0.75
C SER A 114 2.21 1.98 0.12
N ILE A 115 3.20 2.65 -0.48
CA ILE A 115 4.30 3.30 0.25
C ILE A 115 3.76 4.43 1.13
N LEU A 116 2.86 5.29 0.62
CA LEU A 116 2.27 6.38 1.40
C LEU A 116 1.47 5.85 2.58
N PHE A 117 0.56 4.90 2.37
CA PHE A 117 -0.28 4.34 3.43
C PHE A 117 0.54 3.63 4.52
N ASN A 118 1.59 2.90 4.15
CA ASN A 118 2.50 2.27 5.10
C ASN A 118 3.34 3.28 5.90
N ARG A 119 3.45 4.53 5.43
CA ARG A 119 4.09 5.65 6.15
C ARG A 119 3.09 6.57 6.84
N ASN A 120 1.83 6.15 6.94
CA ASN A 120 0.74 6.92 7.50
C ASN A 120 0.59 8.29 6.83
N ALA A 121 0.54 8.28 5.49
CA ALA A 121 0.32 9.45 4.63
C ALA A 121 -0.69 9.10 3.53
N SER A 122 -1.18 10.10 2.81
CA SER A 122 -2.10 10.00 1.67
C SER A 122 -1.61 10.92 0.55
N SER A 123 -2.05 10.73 -0.68
CA SER A 123 -1.75 11.65 -1.78
C SER A 123 -2.64 12.91 -1.77
N GLY A 124 -3.67 12.91 -0.93
CA GLY A 124 -4.75 13.91 -0.91
C GLY A 124 -5.89 13.50 -1.85
N GLY A 125 -7.11 13.59 -1.46
CA GLY A 125 -8.26 13.17 -2.27
C GLY A 125 -9.03 11.99 -1.67
N LEU A 126 -9.54 11.06 -2.51
CA LEU A 126 -10.36 9.93 -2.06
C LEU A 126 -9.63 8.94 -1.16
N ASP A 127 -8.34 8.86 -1.23
CA ASP A 127 -7.50 8.06 -0.34
C ASP A 127 -7.54 8.52 1.13
N ILE A 128 -7.86 9.81 1.40
CA ILE A 128 -8.20 10.28 2.75
C ILE A 128 -9.50 9.62 3.21
N VAL A 129 -10.52 9.57 2.34
CA VAL A 129 -11.80 8.89 2.66
C VAL A 129 -11.55 7.42 2.96
N ALA A 130 -10.76 6.74 2.13
CA ALA A 130 -10.40 5.34 2.35
C ALA A 130 -9.69 5.14 3.70
N LYS A 131 -8.78 6.04 4.08
CA LYS A 131 -8.09 5.99 5.37
C LYS A 131 -9.04 6.19 6.55
N ILE A 132 -10.03 7.07 6.42
CA ILE A 132 -11.07 7.28 7.42
C ILE A 132 -11.93 6.03 7.56
N MET A 133 -12.40 5.46 6.43
CA MET A 133 -13.16 4.21 6.42
C MET A 133 -12.37 3.05 7.04
N ASN A 134 -11.09 2.91 6.72
CA ASN A 134 -10.22 1.92 7.34
C ASN A 134 -10.15 2.09 8.86
N LYS A 135 -10.01 3.33 9.35
CA LYS A 135 -9.91 3.62 10.78
C LYS A 135 -11.19 3.31 11.56
N TYR A 136 -12.36 3.69 11.03
CA TYR A 136 -13.64 3.60 11.75
C TYR A 136 -14.45 2.34 11.42
N LEU A 137 -14.38 1.86 10.19
CA LEU A 137 -15.11 0.67 9.73
C LEU A 137 -14.26 -0.60 9.76
N HIS A 138 -12.94 -0.47 10.02
CA HIS A 138 -11.98 -1.58 10.10
C HIS A 138 -11.92 -2.44 8.82
N ILE A 139 -12.21 -1.84 7.65
CA ILE A 139 -12.07 -2.47 6.35
C ILE A 139 -10.68 -2.21 5.77
N GLU A 140 -10.21 -3.10 4.91
CA GLU A 140 -8.92 -2.96 4.24
C GLU A 140 -8.86 -1.69 3.40
N LEU A 141 -7.68 -1.08 3.28
CA LEU A 141 -7.50 0.21 2.61
C LEU A 141 -7.88 0.17 1.13
N GLY A 142 -7.52 -0.89 0.40
CA GLY A 142 -7.89 -1.02 -1.00
C GLY A 142 -9.39 -1.25 -1.19
N ARG A 143 -10.03 -2.03 -0.31
CA ARG A 143 -11.51 -2.15 -0.31
C ARG A 143 -12.18 -0.82 -0.03
N ALA A 144 -11.65 -0.04 0.91
CA ALA A 144 -12.15 1.31 1.19
C ALA A 144 -11.96 2.26 -0.01
N MET A 145 -10.82 2.16 -0.72
CA MET A 145 -10.57 2.86 -1.97
C MET A 145 -11.55 2.46 -3.06
N SER A 146 -11.79 1.15 -3.23
CA SER A 146 -12.77 0.66 -4.21
C SER A 146 -14.17 1.18 -3.91
N LEU A 147 -14.63 1.13 -2.66
CA LEU A 147 -15.95 1.59 -2.27
C LEU A 147 -16.14 3.09 -2.49
N SER A 148 -15.21 3.92 -2.00
CA SER A 148 -15.28 5.37 -2.17
C SER A 148 -15.16 5.80 -3.63
N GLY A 149 -14.22 5.20 -4.35
CA GLY A 149 -14.01 5.48 -5.78
C GLY A 149 -15.13 4.96 -6.67
N MET A 150 -15.80 3.85 -6.30
CA MET A 150 -16.94 3.31 -7.05
C MET A 150 -18.16 4.24 -6.97
N CYS A 151 -18.41 4.86 -5.82
CA CYS A 151 -19.45 5.89 -5.70
C CYS A 151 -19.20 7.06 -6.67
N VAL A 152 -17.93 7.48 -6.80
CA VAL A 152 -17.55 8.54 -7.75
C VAL A 152 -17.64 8.05 -9.20
N ALA A 153 -17.15 6.85 -9.51
CA ALA A 153 -17.20 6.30 -10.85
C ALA A 153 -18.64 6.09 -11.34
N LEU A 154 -19.55 5.69 -10.45
CA LEU A 154 -20.98 5.58 -10.79
C LEU A 154 -21.62 6.95 -10.99
N SER A 155 -21.28 7.96 -10.18
CA SER A 155 -21.78 9.32 -10.39
C SER A 155 -21.32 9.92 -11.73
N ALA A 156 -20.15 9.50 -12.22
CA ALA A 156 -19.62 9.89 -13.52
C ALA A 156 -20.51 9.42 -14.71
N ALA A 157 -21.40 8.44 -14.50
CA ALA A 157 -22.37 8.00 -15.51
C ALA A 157 -23.35 9.12 -15.95
N LEU A 158 -23.45 10.17 -15.17
CA LEU A 158 -24.26 11.36 -15.52
C LEU A 158 -23.58 12.25 -16.57
N VAL A 159 -22.27 12.09 -16.80
CA VAL A 159 -21.48 13.03 -17.59
C VAL A 159 -20.66 12.33 -18.70
N TYR A 160 -20.18 11.12 -18.45
CA TYR A 160 -19.30 10.39 -19.35
C TYR A 160 -20.05 9.34 -20.19
N ASP A 161 -19.43 8.92 -21.29
CA ASP A 161 -19.90 7.83 -22.13
C ASP A 161 -19.84 6.47 -21.39
N LYS A 162 -20.64 5.50 -21.84
CA LYS A 162 -20.77 4.18 -21.21
C LYS A 162 -19.45 3.43 -21.09
N LYS A 163 -18.57 3.51 -22.11
CA LYS A 163 -17.27 2.83 -22.12
C LYS A 163 -16.38 3.36 -21.01
N THR A 164 -16.25 4.68 -20.91
CA THR A 164 -15.42 5.35 -19.89
C THR A 164 -15.94 5.08 -18.47
N VAL A 165 -17.27 5.03 -18.27
CA VAL A 165 -17.85 4.68 -16.96
C VAL A 165 -17.53 3.24 -16.57
N VAL A 166 -17.74 2.28 -17.48
CA VAL A 166 -17.41 0.86 -17.22
C VAL A 166 -15.93 0.70 -16.90
N LEU A 167 -15.07 1.35 -17.68
CA LEU A 167 -13.63 1.30 -17.46
C LEU A 167 -13.21 1.92 -16.12
N SER A 168 -13.85 3.04 -15.74
CA SER A 168 -13.61 3.70 -14.45
C SER A 168 -14.06 2.84 -13.26
N VAL A 169 -15.22 2.18 -13.36
CA VAL A 169 -15.72 1.25 -12.33
C VAL A 169 -14.79 0.04 -12.18
N LEU A 170 -14.48 -0.62 -13.29
CA LEU A 170 -13.56 -1.77 -13.28
C LEU A 170 -12.17 -1.37 -12.80
N GLY A 171 -11.64 -0.27 -13.33
CA GLY A 171 -10.33 0.26 -12.93
C GLY A 171 -10.27 0.56 -11.43
N THR A 172 -11.31 1.18 -10.88
CA THR A 172 -11.40 1.46 -9.44
C THR A 172 -11.45 0.19 -8.61
N TYR A 173 -12.21 -0.81 -9.03
CA TYR A 173 -12.31 -2.10 -8.36
C TYR A 173 -10.95 -2.84 -8.34
N PHE A 174 -10.31 -2.96 -9.49
CA PHE A 174 -8.99 -3.61 -9.58
C PHE A 174 -7.90 -2.83 -8.86
N ASN A 175 -7.95 -1.48 -8.89
CA ASN A 175 -7.01 -0.64 -8.14
C ASN A 175 -7.02 -0.98 -6.64
N GLY A 176 -8.20 -1.17 -6.05
CA GLY A 176 -8.29 -1.55 -4.64
C GLY A 176 -7.72 -2.94 -4.34
N ILE A 177 -7.98 -3.95 -5.18
CA ILE A 177 -7.43 -5.30 -5.01
C ILE A 177 -5.90 -5.28 -5.10
N ILE A 178 -5.36 -4.61 -6.11
CA ILE A 178 -3.92 -4.52 -6.32
C ILE A 178 -3.26 -3.73 -5.19
N LEU A 179 -3.88 -2.64 -4.76
CA LEU A 179 -3.39 -1.84 -3.64
C LEU A 179 -3.31 -2.65 -2.34
N ASP A 180 -4.36 -3.40 -1.98
CA ASP A 180 -4.35 -4.27 -0.79
C ASP A 180 -3.26 -5.35 -0.90
N HIS A 181 -3.06 -5.91 -2.09
CA HIS A 181 -1.98 -6.87 -2.32
C HIS A 181 -0.59 -6.24 -2.03
N PHE A 182 -0.31 -5.04 -2.54
CA PHE A 182 0.97 -4.37 -2.27
C PHE A 182 1.13 -3.94 -0.82
N ILE A 183 0.08 -3.44 -0.17
CA ILE A 183 0.12 -3.08 1.26
C ILE A 183 0.40 -4.33 2.10
N PHE A 184 -0.29 -5.43 1.82
CA PHE A 184 -0.14 -6.68 2.55
C PHE A 184 1.25 -7.27 2.35
N ASP A 185 1.79 -7.29 1.12
CA ASP A 185 3.11 -7.87 0.83
C ASP A 185 4.25 -7.12 1.50
N GLN A 186 4.16 -5.80 1.62
CA GLN A 186 5.15 -4.99 2.34
C GLN A 186 5.18 -5.25 3.85
N ASN A 187 4.04 -5.61 4.45
CA ASN A 187 3.90 -5.84 5.88
C ASN A 187 3.88 -7.33 6.26
N ARG A 188 4.12 -8.22 5.30
CA ARG A 188 4.04 -9.67 5.50
C ARG A 188 5.08 -10.14 6.49
N LYS A 189 4.62 -10.76 7.58
CA LYS A 189 5.45 -11.50 8.52
C LYS A 189 5.39 -12.98 8.20
N ARG A 190 6.47 -13.70 8.55
CA ARG A 190 6.59 -15.14 8.38
C ARG A 190 6.83 -15.80 9.73
N ARG A 191 6.02 -16.78 10.03
CA ARG A 191 6.28 -17.73 11.12
C ARG A 191 7.17 -18.82 10.57
N VAL A 192 8.36 -18.95 11.11
CA VAL A 192 9.34 -19.97 10.72
C VAL A 192 9.45 -20.96 11.87
N CYS A 193 9.21 -22.23 11.57
CA CYS A 193 9.36 -23.33 12.50
C CYS A 193 10.56 -24.15 12.05
N ILE A 194 11.51 -24.38 12.96
CA ILE A 194 12.82 -24.93 12.63
C ILE A 194 13.14 -26.09 13.60
N ILE A 195 13.48 -27.23 13.03
CA ILE A 195 14.02 -28.37 13.75
C ILE A 195 15.46 -28.58 13.26
N THR A 196 16.43 -28.45 14.17
CA THR A 196 17.86 -28.54 13.86
C THR A 196 18.64 -29.15 15.02
N GLY A 197 19.75 -29.80 14.70
CA GLY A 197 20.71 -30.24 15.72
C GLY A 197 21.57 -29.11 16.30
N LYS A 198 21.47 -27.89 15.75
CA LYS A 198 22.23 -26.70 16.14
C LYS A 198 21.37 -25.65 16.87
N GLU A 199 20.58 -26.13 17.84
CA GLU A 199 19.57 -25.29 18.52
C GLU A 199 20.14 -24.06 19.21
N GLU A 200 21.23 -24.23 19.96
CA GLU A 200 21.82 -23.14 20.74
C GLU A 200 22.42 -22.05 19.83
N GLU A 201 23.12 -22.45 18.76
CA GLU A 201 23.67 -21.52 17.78
C GLU A 201 22.56 -20.71 17.08
N LEU A 202 21.47 -21.40 16.70
CA LEU A 202 20.31 -20.78 16.07
C LEU A 202 19.57 -19.83 17.04
N ARG A 203 19.38 -20.25 18.28
CA ARG A 203 18.73 -19.44 19.31
C ARG A 203 19.49 -18.13 19.57
N GLN A 204 20.82 -18.22 19.69
CA GLN A 204 21.67 -17.05 19.87
C GLN A 204 21.59 -16.10 18.68
N PHE A 205 21.64 -16.61 17.45
CA PHE A 205 21.50 -15.80 16.26
C PHE A 205 20.15 -15.07 16.17
N ILE A 206 19.03 -15.76 16.48
CA ILE A 206 17.70 -15.14 16.48
C ILE A 206 17.61 -14.00 17.52
N ILE A 207 18.18 -14.19 18.70
CA ILE A 207 18.08 -13.21 19.80
C ILE A 207 19.07 -12.07 19.60
N GLN A 208 20.34 -12.35 19.28
CA GLN A 208 21.43 -11.37 19.27
C GLN A 208 21.56 -10.65 17.94
N ASP A 209 21.47 -11.36 16.80
CA ASP A 209 21.68 -10.77 15.48
C ASP A 209 20.38 -10.28 14.84
N LEU A 210 19.30 -11.06 14.94
CA LEU A 210 17.99 -10.65 14.40
C LEU A 210 17.19 -9.82 15.41
N HIS A 211 17.60 -9.77 16.68
CA HIS A 211 16.83 -9.12 17.75
C HIS A 211 15.35 -9.54 17.77
N SER A 212 15.08 -10.79 17.39
CA SER A 212 13.75 -11.38 17.31
C SER A 212 13.48 -12.32 18.45
N GLY A 213 12.21 -12.48 18.84
CA GLY A 213 11.79 -13.46 19.83
C GLY A 213 11.76 -14.86 19.21
N ALA A 214 12.06 -15.86 20.02
CA ALA A 214 11.86 -17.26 19.67
C ALA A 214 11.10 -17.99 20.78
N THR A 215 10.30 -18.97 20.41
CA THR A 215 9.66 -19.93 21.32
C THR A 215 10.11 -21.31 20.97
N VAL A 216 10.47 -22.09 21.97
CA VAL A 216 10.91 -23.47 21.78
C VAL A 216 9.81 -24.41 22.29
N TYR A 217 9.42 -25.37 21.46
CA TYR A 217 8.49 -26.44 21.80
C TYR A 217 9.20 -27.78 21.77
N GLU A 218 8.99 -28.60 22.80
CA GLU A 218 9.38 -30.02 22.76
C GLU A 218 8.39 -30.77 21.86
N ALA A 219 8.91 -31.44 20.87
CA ALA A 219 8.15 -32.24 19.91
C ALA A 219 8.66 -33.71 19.87
N ILE A 220 7.83 -34.62 19.45
CA ILE A 220 8.18 -36.03 19.31
C ILE A 220 8.01 -36.42 17.85
N GLY A 221 9.08 -36.94 17.24
CA GLY A 221 9.05 -37.46 15.87
C GLY A 221 8.12 -38.66 15.76
N ALA A 222 7.14 -38.60 14.86
CA ALA A 222 6.15 -39.66 14.72
C ALA A 222 6.74 -40.98 14.18
N TYR A 223 7.87 -40.92 13.48
CA TYR A 223 8.48 -42.12 12.87
C TYR A 223 9.36 -42.92 13.87
N ASN A 224 10.22 -42.20 14.59
CA ASN A 224 11.22 -42.82 15.48
C ASN A 224 10.94 -42.61 16.96
N LEU A 225 9.90 -41.85 17.31
CA LEU A 225 9.51 -41.44 18.67
C LEU A 225 10.63 -40.72 19.44
N GLU A 226 11.60 -40.14 18.73
CA GLU A 226 12.64 -39.33 19.32
C GLU A 226 12.14 -37.95 19.66
N LYS A 227 12.64 -37.40 20.78
CA LYS A 227 12.38 -36.03 21.20
C LYS A 227 13.30 -35.07 20.49
N HIS A 228 12.76 -33.96 20.00
CA HIS A 228 13.50 -32.84 19.46
C HIS A 228 12.79 -31.52 19.80
N ASN A 229 13.51 -30.43 19.69
CA ASN A 229 12.95 -29.11 19.90
C ASN A 229 12.60 -28.45 18.57
N GLU A 230 11.41 -27.87 18.49
CA GLU A 230 10.98 -26.99 17.41
C GLU A 230 11.15 -25.55 17.84
N ILE A 231 11.99 -24.79 17.16
CA ILE A 231 12.20 -23.36 17.38
C ILE A 231 11.28 -22.60 16.46
N ILE A 232 10.41 -21.77 17.04
CA ILE A 232 9.46 -20.92 16.28
C ILE A 232 9.84 -19.47 16.46
N THR A 233 9.98 -18.77 15.36
CA THR A 233 10.21 -17.33 15.32
C THR A 233 9.31 -16.65 14.29
N ILE A 234 9.00 -15.36 14.52
CA ILE A 234 8.25 -14.55 13.56
C ILE A 234 9.15 -13.42 13.10
N VAL A 235 9.41 -13.41 11.79
CA VAL A 235 10.38 -12.54 11.15
C VAL A 235 9.76 -11.79 9.96
N ASP A 236 10.34 -10.64 9.61
CA ASP A 236 10.01 -9.95 8.38
C ASP A 236 10.78 -10.54 7.18
N LYS A 237 10.56 -9.97 5.98
CA LYS A 237 11.17 -10.45 4.74
C LYS A 237 12.71 -10.37 4.76
N SER A 238 13.27 -9.32 5.33
CA SER A 238 14.72 -9.10 5.44
C SER A 238 15.35 -10.04 6.47
N GLU A 239 14.74 -10.12 7.65
CA GLU A 239 15.15 -11.03 8.71
C GLU A 239 15.08 -12.49 8.28
N TYR A 240 14.03 -12.86 7.52
CA TYR A 240 13.88 -14.20 6.96
C TYR A 240 15.03 -14.58 6.02
N GLN A 241 15.46 -13.67 5.15
CA GLN A 241 16.59 -13.93 4.26
C GLN A 241 17.90 -14.17 5.04
N LYS A 242 18.14 -13.36 6.08
CA LYS A 242 19.31 -13.54 6.97
C LYS A 242 19.23 -14.86 7.72
N LEU A 243 18.06 -15.19 8.26
CA LEU A 243 17.82 -16.44 8.98
C LEU A 243 18.08 -17.66 8.10
N MET A 244 17.53 -17.68 6.89
CA MET A 244 17.72 -18.78 5.95
C MET A 244 19.17 -18.94 5.52
N LYS A 245 19.88 -17.83 5.30
CA LYS A 245 21.31 -17.88 5.00
C LYS A 245 22.10 -18.52 6.15
N PHE A 246 21.86 -18.05 7.37
CA PHE A 246 22.53 -18.57 8.56
C PHE A 246 22.26 -20.07 8.77
N ILE A 247 21.00 -20.49 8.68
CA ILE A 247 20.64 -21.92 8.84
C ILE A 247 21.35 -22.78 7.80
N ASN A 248 21.38 -22.37 6.54
CA ASN A 248 22.05 -23.10 5.48
C ASN A 248 23.58 -23.22 5.72
N GLU A 249 24.19 -22.27 6.44
CA GLU A 249 25.61 -22.31 6.80
C GLU A 249 25.89 -23.29 7.96
N ILE A 250 25.03 -23.31 9.00
CA ILE A 250 25.25 -24.10 10.22
C ILE A 250 24.68 -25.53 10.15
N ASP A 251 23.54 -25.67 9.49
CA ASP A 251 22.85 -26.98 9.34
C ASP A 251 22.02 -27.04 8.04
N PRO A 252 22.64 -27.41 6.92
CA PRO A 252 21.94 -27.54 5.64
C PRO A 252 20.83 -28.63 5.63
N LYS A 253 20.76 -29.47 6.64
CA LYS A 253 19.77 -30.55 6.77
C LYS A 253 18.62 -30.18 7.73
N ALA A 254 18.62 -28.99 8.28
CA ALA A 254 17.55 -28.52 9.16
C ALA A 254 16.18 -28.65 8.47
N PHE A 255 15.18 -29.13 9.20
CA PHE A 255 13.81 -29.15 8.72
C PHE A 255 13.13 -27.81 9.02
N ILE A 256 12.62 -27.15 7.98
CA ILE A 256 12.07 -25.80 8.10
C ILE A 256 10.70 -25.76 7.45
N THR A 257 9.71 -25.27 8.18
CA THR A 257 8.38 -24.92 7.64
C THR A 257 8.12 -23.43 7.81
N VAL A 258 7.50 -22.83 6.80
CA VAL A 258 7.26 -21.39 6.75
C VAL A 258 5.79 -21.10 6.50
N TYR A 259 5.19 -20.32 7.38
CA TYR A 259 3.79 -19.89 7.27
C TYR A 259 3.72 -18.36 7.12
N ASN A 260 2.81 -17.90 6.28
CA ASN A 260 2.50 -16.47 6.24
C ASN A 260 1.60 -16.10 7.41
N VAL A 261 1.93 -15.02 8.10
CA VAL A 261 1.15 -14.49 9.23
C VAL A 261 0.26 -13.38 8.71
N SER A 262 -1.06 -13.59 8.77
CA SER A 262 -2.05 -12.61 8.32
C SER A 262 -2.25 -11.45 9.28
N GLY A 263 -1.95 -11.64 10.57
CA GLY A 263 -2.04 -10.60 11.59
C GLY A 263 -1.20 -10.95 12.81
N MET A 264 -0.58 -9.94 13.41
CA MET A 264 0.19 -10.08 14.63
C MET A 264 -0.01 -8.83 15.50
N ARG A 265 -0.27 -9.05 16.79
CA ARG A 265 -0.27 -7.99 17.80
C ARG A 265 0.92 -8.23 18.73
N TYR A 266 1.86 -7.31 18.76
CA TYR A 266 3.02 -7.37 19.67
C TYR A 266 3.38 -5.96 20.12
N GLN A 267 4.02 -5.88 21.27
CA GLN A 267 4.68 -4.64 21.69
C GLN A 267 6.04 -4.57 20.98
N PRO A 268 6.35 -3.46 20.26
CA PRO A 268 7.66 -3.30 19.66
C PRO A 268 8.73 -3.44 20.74
N LYS A 269 9.76 -4.23 20.47
CA LYS A 269 10.91 -4.30 21.37
C LYS A 269 11.49 -2.90 21.49
N HIS A 270 11.63 -2.39 22.71
CA HIS A 270 12.48 -1.23 22.94
C HIS A 270 13.87 -1.60 22.40
N LYS A 271 14.37 -0.83 21.45
CA LYS A 271 15.80 -0.83 21.15
C LYS A 271 16.46 -0.32 22.43
N SER A 272 16.85 -1.23 23.32
CA SER A 272 17.76 -0.88 24.40
C SER A 272 19.02 -0.40 23.72
N SER A 273 19.26 0.90 23.80
CA SER A 273 20.58 1.48 23.57
C SER A 273 21.56 0.77 24.50
N ILE A 274 22.34 -0.14 23.94
CA ILE A 274 23.61 -0.55 24.53
C ILE A 274 24.69 0.29 23.89
#